data_735ba052d7fa7b889e0b3f6754055c74
#
_entry.id   735ba052d7fa7b889e0b3f6754055c74
#
_cell.length_a   1.000
_cell.length_b   1.000
_cell.length_c   1.000
_cell.angle_alpha   90.00
_cell.angle_beta   90.00
_cell.angle_gamma   90.00
#
_symmetry.space_group_name_H-M   'P 1'
#
loop_
_entity.id
_entity.type
_entity.pdbx_description
1 polymer ?
#
loop_
_entity_poly.entity_id
_entity_poly.type
_entity_poly.pdbx_seq_one_letter_code
_entity_poly.pdbx_strand_id
1 'polypeptide(L)'
;MGTKKNFVIDTNVILHDYNCLKNFQENDIYLPLVVLEELDKFKKGNEQINFNAREFVRELDLLTSDELFSKGVSLGEGLGRLFIVPGNVDAPKVHESFPVKKPDHLILAAVEYLAGKYPKTPAILVTKDVNLRMKARSIGITSEDYITDKVSNVDIFEKSNEIFENVDPALIDRIYSSKEGIDLSEFDFKDVIHPNECFVLKSDRNSVLARYNPFTHSICRVTKGRNYGIEPRNAEQSFAFEILNDPNVKLVALTGKAGTGKTLLALAAALGKLTDYKQVLLARPVVALSNKDIGCLLYTSPSPRDGLLS
;
A
#
# COMPACT_ATOMS: atom_id res chain seq x y z
N MET A 1 26.91 2.88 -10.36
CA MET A 1 26.67 1.74 -9.48
C MET A 1 26.63 2.27 -8.04
N GLY A 2 25.55 2.10 -7.31
CA GLY A 2 25.46 2.49 -5.91
C GLY A 2 26.44 1.68 -5.06
N THR A 3 26.93 2.26 -3.95
CA THR A 3 27.78 1.53 -3.02
C THR A 3 26.93 0.45 -2.33
N LYS A 4 27.35 -0.82 -2.36
CA LYS A 4 26.67 -1.93 -1.68
C LYS A 4 26.51 -1.61 -0.19
N LYS A 5 25.35 -1.93 0.39
CA LYS A 5 25.01 -1.68 1.80
C LYS A 5 24.76 -3.00 2.55
N ASN A 6 24.89 -2.96 3.86
CA ASN A 6 24.51 -4.04 4.78
C ASN A 6 23.26 -3.60 5.53
N PHE A 7 22.14 -4.26 5.30
CA PHE A 7 20.88 -3.95 5.97
C PHE A 7 20.65 -4.93 7.13
N VAL A 8 20.40 -4.39 8.31
CA VAL A 8 19.94 -5.17 9.47
C VAL A 8 18.44 -4.98 9.61
N ILE A 9 17.70 -6.08 9.58
CA ILE A 9 16.23 -6.07 9.59
C ILE A 9 15.69 -6.32 11.00
N ASP A 10 14.74 -5.49 11.40
CA ASP A 10 13.95 -5.64 12.63
C ASP A 10 12.75 -6.58 12.42
N THR A 11 12.27 -7.18 13.51
CA THR A 11 11.10 -8.06 13.57
C THR A 11 9.85 -7.42 12.94
N ASN A 12 9.62 -6.12 13.18
CA ASN A 12 8.46 -5.39 12.66
C ASN A 12 8.41 -5.31 11.13
N VAL A 13 9.56 -5.34 10.46
CA VAL A 13 9.62 -5.38 8.99
C VAL A 13 9.05 -6.69 8.47
N ILE A 14 9.43 -7.81 9.08
CA ILE A 14 8.98 -9.16 8.71
C ILE A 14 7.50 -9.34 9.02
N LEU A 15 7.05 -8.88 10.19
CA LEU A 15 5.64 -8.92 10.59
C LEU A 15 4.75 -8.11 9.66
N HIS A 16 5.30 -7.07 9.03
CA HIS A 16 4.61 -6.26 8.04
C HIS A 16 4.62 -6.91 6.65
N ASP A 17 5.76 -7.46 6.22
CA ASP A 17 5.96 -8.05 4.89
C ASP A 17 6.89 -9.27 4.97
N TYR A 18 6.35 -10.48 4.85
CA TYR A 18 7.15 -11.72 4.88
C TYR A 18 8.09 -11.87 3.68
N ASN A 19 7.78 -11.22 2.54
CA ASN A 19 8.62 -11.20 1.35
C ASN A 19 9.73 -10.13 1.39
N CYS A 20 9.91 -9.44 2.50
CA CYS A 20 10.81 -8.29 2.63
C CYS A 20 12.23 -8.56 2.12
N LEU A 21 12.74 -9.79 2.21
CA LEU A 21 14.09 -10.15 1.77
C LEU A 21 14.34 -9.85 0.27
N LYS A 22 13.31 -9.85 -0.56
CA LYS A 22 13.41 -9.61 -2.02
C LYS A 22 13.48 -8.12 -2.38
N ASN A 23 13.26 -7.23 -1.41
CA ASN A 23 13.10 -5.79 -1.64
C ASN A 23 14.39 -4.97 -1.42
N PHE A 24 15.53 -5.62 -1.17
CA PHE A 24 16.79 -4.95 -0.88
C PHE A 24 17.80 -4.99 -2.04
N GLN A 25 17.38 -5.42 -3.22
CA GLN A 25 18.21 -5.47 -4.44
C GLN A 25 19.52 -6.24 -4.19
N GLU A 26 20.66 -5.73 -4.71
CA GLU A 26 21.98 -6.35 -4.59
C GLU A 26 22.62 -6.26 -3.19
N ASN A 27 21.95 -5.63 -2.23
CA ASN A 27 22.48 -5.39 -0.91
C ASN A 27 22.38 -6.63 0.00
N ASP A 28 23.34 -6.77 0.92
CA ASP A 28 23.34 -7.88 1.87
C ASP A 28 22.42 -7.61 3.06
N ILE A 29 21.72 -8.65 3.47
CA ILE A 29 20.75 -8.61 4.57
C ILE A 29 21.31 -9.39 5.74
N TYR A 30 21.25 -8.79 6.91
CA TYR A 30 21.67 -9.36 8.18
C TYR A 30 20.48 -9.47 9.11
N LEU A 31 20.19 -10.69 9.54
CA LEU A 31 19.10 -11.00 10.45
C LEU A 31 19.68 -11.33 11.84
N PRO A 32 19.50 -10.47 12.85
CA PRO A 32 19.92 -10.79 14.21
C PRO A 32 19.14 -12.00 14.74
N LEU A 33 19.83 -12.90 15.47
CA LEU A 33 19.21 -14.11 16.01
C LEU A 33 18.00 -13.80 16.90
N VAL A 34 18.02 -12.68 17.63
CA VAL A 34 16.91 -12.24 18.48
C VAL A 34 15.62 -11.99 17.68
N VAL A 35 15.72 -11.62 16.42
CA VAL A 35 14.53 -11.45 15.54
C VAL A 35 13.81 -12.79 15.33
N LEU A 36 14.54 -13.89 15.19
CA LEU A 36 13.96 -15.24 15.09
C LEU A 36 13.27 -15.64 16.40
N GLU A 37 13.87 -15.33 17.54
CA GLU A 37 13.26 -15.57 18.86
C GLU A 37 11.98 -14.76 19.05
N GLU A 38 11.94 -13.54 18.54
CA GLU A 38 10.73 -12.71 18.59
C GLU A 38 9.64 -13.23 17.66
N LEU A 39 9.99 -13.62 16.43
CA LEU A 39 9.04 -14.20 15.48
C LEU A 39 8.32 -15.44 16.03
N ASP A 40 9.00 -16.24 16.87
CA ASP A 40 8.37 -17.41 17.51
C ASP A 40 7.16 -17.04 18.38
N LYS A 41 7.17 -15.86 18.99
CA LYS A 41 6.04 -15.35 19.79
C LYS A 41 4.81 -15.05 18.94
N PHE A 42 5.02 -14.72 17.65
CA PHE A 42 3.97 -14.36 16.71
C PHE A 42 3.47 -15.52 15.84
N LYS A 43 4.03 -16.73 15.97
CA LYS A 43 3.57 -17.89 15.17
C LYS A 43 2.16 -18.34 15.49
N LYS A 44 1.64 -18.03 16.70
CA LYS A 44 0.31 -18.43 17.15
C LYS A 44 -0.68 -17.28 16.96
N GLY A 45 -1.81 -17.56 16.32
CA GLY A 45 -2.87 -16.60 16.06
C GLY A 45 -3.31 -16.60 14.59
N ASN A 46 -4.36 -15.83 14.29
CA ASN A 46 -5.01 -15.78 12.98
C ASN A 46 -4.90 -14.40 12.31
N GLU A 47 -4.16 -13.47 12.91
CA GLU A 47 -3.93 -12.15 12.34
C GLU A 47 -2.90 -12.18 11.21
N GLN A 48 -2.85 -11.13 10.40
CA GLN A 48 -1.90 -11.00 9.30
C GLN A 48 -0.44 -11.09 9.77
N ILE A 49 -0.12 -10.52 10.94
CA ILE A 49 1.22 -10.60 11.53
C ILE A 49 1.64 -12.04 11.83
N ASN A 50 0.69 -12.88 12.28
CA ASN A 50 0.95 -14.28 12.58
C ASN A 50 1.15 -15.09 11.29
N PHE A 51 0.40 -14.77 10.24
CA PHE A 51 0.61 -15.34 8.91
C PHE A 51 2.01 -14.98 8.39
N ASN A 52 2.36 -13.69 8.42
CA ASN A 52 3.66 -13.22 7.94
C ASN A 52 4.82 -13.87 8.71
N ALA A 53 4.72 -13.99 10.04
CA ALA A 53 5.73 -14.68 10.84
C ALA A 53 5.93 -16.15 10.42
N ARG A 54 4.82 -16.87 10.17
CA ARG A 54 4.89 -18.29 9.74
C ARG A 54 5.49 -18.45 8.35
N GLU A 55 5.03 -17.62 7.39
CA GLU A 55 5.53 -17.71 5.99
C GLU A 55 6.99 -17.32 5.90
N PHE A 56 7.43 -16.29 6.62
CA PHE A 56 8.84 -15.90 6.66
C PHE A 56 9.73 -17.02 7.21
N VAL A 57 9.33 -17.65 8.33
CA VAL A 57 10.11 -18.76 8.91
C VAL A 57 10.14 -19.96 7.97
N ARG A 58 9.05 -20.24 7.24
CA ARG A 58 9.01 -21.29 6.22
C ARG A 58 9.95 -21.00 5.05
N GLU A 59 9.97 -19.76 4.54
CA GLU A 59 10.93 -19.34 3.49
C GLU A 59 12.37 -19.43 4.00
N LEU A 60 12.61 -19.01 5.23
CA LEU A 60 13.93 -19.08 5.84
C LEU A 60 14.42 -20.53 5.99
N ASP A 61 13.54 -21.46 6.37
CA ASP A 61 13.85 -22.89 6.49
C ASP A 61 14.31 -23.50 5.16
N LEU A 62 13.69 -23.07 4.05
CA LEU A 62 14.10 -23.48 2.70
C LEU A 62 15.48 -22.95 2.29
N LEU A 63 15.92 -21.83 2.88
CA LEU A 63 17.22 -21.22 2.67
C LEU A 63 18.29 -21.72 3.66
N THR A 64 17.89 -22.53 4.65
CA THR A 64 18.79 -22.94 5.75
C THR A 64 19.93 -23.79 5.24
N SER A 65 21.16 -23.32 5.50
CA SER A 65 22.42 -24.04 5.28
C SER A 65 23.46 -23.56 6.28
N ASP A 66 24.52 -24.34 6.49
CA ASP A 66 25.65 -23.95 7.37
C ASP A 66 26.32 -22.64 6.92
N GLU A 67 26.11 -22.23 5.67
CA GLU A 67 26.66 -20.98 5.13
C GLU A 67 25.95 -19.73 5.66
N LEU A 68 24.71 -19.83 6.13
CA LEU A 68 23.94 -18.71 6.68
C LEU A 68 24.68 -17.95 7.79
N PHE A 69 25.46 -18.66 8.59
CA PHE A 69 26.23 -18.09 9.73
C PHE A 69 27.62 -17.63 9.36
N SER A 70 28.12 -17.95 8.17
CA SER A 70 29.51 -17.69 7.76
C SER A 70 29.62 -16.87 6.48
N LYS A 71 29.21 -17.43 5.34
CA LYS A 71 29.33 -16.84 4.00
C LYS A 71 28.05 -16.18 3.51
N GLY A 72 26.94 -16.42 4.23
CA GLY A 72 25.59 -16.03 3.81
C GLY A 72 25.07 -16.89 2.67
N VAL A 73 23.74 -16.89 2.47
CA VAL A 73 23.05 -17.60 1.41
C VAL A 73 22.56 -16.61 0.37
N SER A 74 22.72 -16.91 -0.92
CA SER A 74 22.22 -16.07 -2.00
C SER A 74 20.69 -16.05 -2.01
N LEU A 75 20.11 -14.86 -2.16
CA LEU A 75 18.67 -14.67 -2.26
C LEU A 75 18.13 -14.80 -3.70
N GLY A 76 19.01 -14.95 -4.68
CA GLY A 76 18.67 -15.10 -6.09
C GLY A 76 19.47 -14.19 -7.02
N GLU A 77 19.18 -14.29 -8.31
CA GLU A 77 19.82 -13.45 -9.32
C GLU A 77 19.47 -11.97 -9.14
N GLY A 78 20.47 -11.11 -9.13
CA GLY A 78 20.31 -9.66 -8.90
C GLY A 78 20.04 -9.26 -7.45
N LEU A 79 19.96 -10.21 -6.52
CA LEU A 79 19.76 -9.99 -5.09
C LEU A 79 21.07 -10.19 -4.31
N GLY A 80 21.12 -9.63 -3.09
CA GLY A 80 22.24 -9.82 -2.16
C GLY A 80 22.22 -11.18 -1.48
N ARG A 81 22.89 -11.27 -0.35
CA ARG A 81 23.00 -12.48 0.48
C ARG A 81 22.34 -12.25 1.83
N LEU A 82 21.77 -13.32 2.38
CA LEU A 82 21.22 -13.34 3.74
C LEU A 82 22.26 -13.94 4.71
N PHE A 83 22.44 -13.26 5.84
CA PHE A 83 23.29 -13.69 6.94
C PHE A 83 22.49 -13.70 8.24
N ILE A 84 22.81 -14.61 9.15
CA ILE A 84 22.33 -14.55 10.53
C ILE A 84 23.47 -14.03 11.43
N VAL A 85 23.14 -13.03 12.26
CA VAL A 85 24.06 -12.44 13.23
C VAL A 85 23.83 -13.08 14.60
N PRO A 86 24.86 -13.64 15.27
CA PRO A 86 24.73 -14.17 16.61
C PRO A 86 24.23 -13.14 17.62
N GLY A 87 23.56 -13.61 18.68
CA GLY A 87 22.98 -12.73 19.70
C GLY A 87 24.00 -12.08 20.66
N ASN A 88 25.24 -12.59 20.72
CA ASN A 88 26.29 -12.02 21.57
C ASN A 88 27.44 -11.50 20.71
N VAL A 89 27.35 -10.23 20.34
CA VAL A 89 28.34 -9.54 19.51
C VAL A 89 29.00 -8.40 20.29
N ASP A 90 30.20 -8.03 19.86
CA ASP A 90 30.93 -6.91 20.45
C ASP A 90 30.33 -5.58 19.93
N ALA A 91 29.71 -4.83 20.86
CA ALA A 91 29.01 -3.57 20.55
C ALA A 91 29.13 -2.61 21.77
N PRO A 92 30.28 -2.03 21.99
CA PRO A 92 30.59 -1.29 23.23
C PRO A 92 29.68 -0.06 23.39
N LYS A 93 29.40 0.72 22.33
CA LYS A 93 28.55 1.91 22.42
C LYS A 93 27.11 1.57 22.78
N VAL A 94 26.57 0.50 22.20
CA VAL A 94 25.22 0.03 22.53
C VAL A 94 25.18 -0.46 23.97
N HIS A 95 26.15 -1.24 24.40
CA HIS A 95 26.21 -1.78 25.78
C HIS A 95 26.37 -0.67 26.83
N GLU A 96 27.14 0.37 26.53
CA GLU A 96 27.29 1.55 27.39
C GLU A 96 26.00 2.36 27.48
N SER A 97 25.36 2.62 26.34
CA SER A 97 24.14 3.43 26.27
C SER A 97 22.89 2.68 26.76
N PHE A 98 22.87 1.36 26.63
CA PHE A 98 21.75 0.50 26.97
C PHE A 98 22.19 -0.74 27.75
N PRO A 99 22.46 -0.60 29.05
CA PRO A 99 23.01 -1.70 29.87
C PRO A 99 22.06 -2.89 30.06
N VAL A 100 20.75 -2.68 29.89
CA VAL A 100 19.76 -3.75 29.97
C VAL A 100 19.58 -4.42 28.60
N LYS A 101 19.80 -5.74 28.55
CA LYS A 101 19.59 -6.52 27.31
C LYS A 101 18.12 -6.66 27.00
N LYS A 102 17.63 -5.85 26.02
CA LYS A 102 16.31 -5.96 25.40
C LYS A 102 16.47 -6.38 23.95
N PRO A 103 15.44 -6.98 23.30
CA PRO A 103 15.51 -7.33 21.88
C PRO A 103 15.98 -6.17 20.99
N ASP A 104 15.39 -5.00 21.14
CA ASP A 104 15.79 -3.77 20.42
C ASP A 104 17.29 -3.48 20.53
N HIS A 105 17.85 -3.63 21.76
CA HIS A 105 19.27 -3.33 21.99
C HIS A 105 20.18 -4.38 21.35
N LEU A 106 19.75 -5.64 21.25
CA LEU A 106 20.49 -6.68 20.54
C LEU A 106 20.48 -6.46 19.04
N ILE A 107 19.38 -5.93 18.49
CA ILE A 107 19.31 -5.51 17.08
C ILE A 107 20.28 -4.36 16.83
N LEU A 108 20.31 -3.32 17.69
CA LEU A 108 21.25 -2.21 17.58
C LEU A 108 22.71 -2.70 17.69
N ALA A 109 22.99 -3.64 18.60
CA ALA A 109 24.31 -4.24 18.76
C ALA A 109 24.78 -4.95 17.49
N ALA A 110 23.88 -5.64 16.79
CA ALA A 110 24.20 -6.25 15.49
C ALA A 110 24.61 -5.20 14.43
N VAL A 111 23.95 -4.04 14.40
CA VAL A 111 24.32 -2.95 13.47
C VAL A 111 25.69 -2.38 13.81
N GLU A 112 25.97 -2.08 15.08
CA GLU A 112 27.27 -1.57 15.52
C GLU A 112 28.39 -2.58 15.21
N TYR A 113 28.19 -3.85 15.51
CA TYR A 113 29.13 -4.92 15.18
C TYR A 113 29.45 -4.98 13.67
N LEU A 114 28.44 -4.89 12.81
CA LEU A 114 28.64 -4.93 11.38
C LEU A 114 29.34 -3.68 10.85
N ALA A 115 29.06 -2.50 11.40
CA ALA A 115 29.76 -1.28 11.07
C ALA A 115 31.25 -1.37 11.42
N GLY A 116 31.60 -2.00 12.54
CA GLY A 116 32.98 -2.27 12.92
C GLY A 116 33.66 -3.32 12.06
N LYS A 117 32.93 -4.40 11.73
CA LYS A 117 33.45 -5.51 10.91
C LYS A 117 33.66 -5.15 9.45
N TYR A 118 32.81 -4.27 8.90
CA TYR A 118 32.83 -3.86 7.50
C TYR A 118 32.90 -2.33 7.36
N PRO A 119 34.00 -1.67 7.76
CA PRO A 119 34.06 -0.19 7.80
C PRO A 119 33.92 0.50 6.45
N LYS A 120 34.07 -0.23 5.33
CA LYS A 120 33.91 0.29 3.98
C LYS A 120 32.47 0.15 3.43
N THR A 121 31.61 -0.63 4.12
CA THR A 121 30.25 -0.90 3.70
C THR A 121 29.28 -0.36 4.75
N PRO A 122 28.42 0.59 4.44
CA PRO A 122 27.47 1.15 5.41
C PRO A 122 26.56 0.06 5.99
N ALA A 123 26.49 0.00 7.34
CA ALA A 123 25.51 -0.81 8.05
C ALA A 123 24.30 0.05 8.42
N ILE A 124 23.10 -0.36 8.02
CA ILE A 124 21.88 0.42 8.16
C ILE A 124 20.82 -0.45 8.83
N LEU A 125 20.22 0.06 9.90
CA LEU A 125 19.04 -0.54 10.52
C LEU A 125 17.81 -0.24 9.69
N VAL A 126 17.02 -1.27 9.35
CA VAL A 126 15.71 -1.10 8.73
C VAL A 126 14.62 -1.53 9.70
N THR A 127 13.75 -0.62 10.08
CA THR A 127 12.66 -0.88 11.04
C THR A 127 11.47 0.06 10.83
N LYS A 128 10.27 -0.46 11.05
CA LYS A 128 9.02 0.33 11.10
C LYS A 128 8.79 0.98 12.48
N ASP A 129 9.55 0.58 13.51
CA ASP A 129 9.43 1.15 14.84
C ASP A 129 10.17 2.50 14.95
N VAL A 130 9.38 3.56 15.14
CA VAL A 130 9.89 4.93 15.31
C VAL A 130 10.79 5.03 16.55
N ASN A 131 10.45 4.34 17.65
CA ASN A 131 11.23 4.38 18.89
C ASN A 131 12.59 3.73 18.67
N LEU A 132 12.65 2.60 17.97
CA LEU A 132 13.90 1.92 17.65
C LEU A 132 14.78 2.79 16.73
N ARG A 133 14.19 3.48 15.74
CA ARG A 133 14.93 4.47 14.91
C ARG A 133 15.49 5.62 15.75
N MET A 134 14.72 6.13 16.71
CA MET A 134 15.19 7.21 17.58
C MET A 134 16.33 6.75 18.48
N LYS A 135 16.26 5.54 19.07
CA LYS A 135 17.37 4.91 19.83
C LYS A 135 18.62 4.76 18.96
N ALA A 136 18.48 4.26 17.73
CA ALA A 136 19.58 4.12 16.79
C ALA A 136 20.30 5.46 16.54
N ARG A 137 19.53 6.50 16.23
CA ARG A 137 20.06 7.84 15.97
C ARG A 137 20.75 8.45 17.18
N SER A 138 20.26 8.20 18.40
CA SER A 138 20.86 8.74 19.63
C SER A 138 22.29 8.27 19.88
N ILE A 139 22.68 7.12 19.32
CA ILE A 139 24.04 6.54 19.41
C ILE A 139 24.80 6.56 18.08
N GLY A 140 24.30 7.32 17.09
CA GLY A 140 24.95 7.50 15.80
C GLY A 140 24.81 6.34 14.81
N ILE A 141 23.85 5.44 15.03
CA ILE A 141 23.52 4.35 14.09
C ILE A 141 22.57 4.88 13.01
N THR A 142 22.92 4.65 11.74
CA THR A 142 22.06 4.96 10.60
C THR A 142 20.85 4.05 10.58
N SER A 143 19.66 4.63 10.45
CA SER A 143 18.41 3.88 10.40
C SER A 143 17.45 4.43 9.36
N GLU A 144 16.74 3.54 8.67
CA GLU A 144 15.76 3.82 7.62
C GLU A 144 14.42 3.17 7.96
N ASP A 145 13.32 3.77 7.46
CA ASP A 145 11.97 3.16 7.50
C ASP A 145 11.87 2.13 6.37
N TYR A 146 11.12 1.05 6.60
CA TYR A 146 10.79 0.10 5.55
C TYR A 146 9.60 0.64 4.73
N ILE A 147 9.85 1.05 3.48
CA ILE A 147 8.92 1.87 2.68
C ILE A 147 8.35 1.13 1.46
N THR A 148 8.59 -0.18 1.28
CA THR A 148 8.19 -0.92 0.07
C THR A 148 6.68 -0.95 -0.22
N ASP A 149 5.87 -0.64 0.78
CA ASP A 149 4.41 -0.52 0.66
C ASP A 149 3.93 0.92 0.43
N LYS A 150 4.81 1.89 0.52
CA LYS A 150 4.50 3.26 0.13
C LYS A 150 4.81 3.41 -1.35
N VAL A 151 3.77 3.56 -2.15
CA VAL A 151 3.91 4.14 -3.49
C VAL A 151 4.71 5.43 -3.31
N SER A 152 5.91 5.48 -3.88
CA SER A 152 6.84 6.62 -3.75
C SER A 152 6.27 7.93 -4.30
N ASN A 153 5.11 7.90 -4.91
CA ASN A 153 4.34 9.02 -5.40
C ASN A 153 2.95 9.02 -4.73
N VAL A 154 2.88 9.51 -3.51
CA VAL A 154 1.61 9.89 -2.88
C VAL A 154 0.93 10.99 -3.71
N ASP A 155 1.71 11.76 -4.46
CA ASP A 155 1.24 12.78 -5.41
C ASP A 155 0.28 12.22 -6.49
N ILE A 156 0.38 10.92 -6.84
CA ILE A 156 -0.60 10.28 -7.74
C ILE A 156 -2.01 10.25 -7.11
N PHE A 157 -2.09 10.18 -5.78
CA PHE A 157 -3.38 10.17 -5.05
C PHE A 157 -3.80 11.56 -4.57
N GLU A 158 -2.90 12.54 -4.60
CA GLU A 158 -3.16 13.93 -4.21
C GLU A 158 -3.40 14.85 -5.41
N LYS A 159 -3.30 14.36 -6.66
CA LYS A 159 -3.77 15.13 -7.81
C LYS A 159 -5.25 15.45 -7.61
N SER A 160 -5.50 16.68 -7.16
CA SER A 160 -6.82 17.30 -7.30
C SER A 160 -7.18 17.28 -8.77
N ASN A 161 -8.45 17.13 -9.09
CA ASN A 161 -8.94 17.17 -10.46
C ASN A 161 -8.26 18.29 -11.22
N GLU A 162 -7.61 17.98 -12.34
CA GLU A 162 -6.97 19.00 -13.16
C GLU A 162 -8.04 19.94 -13.70
N ILE A 163 -7.78 21.23 -13.59
CA ILE A 163 -8.63 22.27 -14.12
C ILE A 163 -7.88 22.89 -15.28
N PHE A 164 -8.38 22.68 -16.48
CA PHE A 164 -7.86 23.34 -17.67
C PHE A 164 -8.61 24.66 -17.86
N GLU A 165 -7.90 25.75 -17.62
CA GLU A 165 -8.42 27.10 -17.76
C GLU A 165 -8.17 27.64 -19.19
N ASN A 166 -8.95 28.65 -19.57
CA ASN A 166 -8.88 29.31 -20.88
C ASN A 166 -9.18 28.39 -22.09
N VAL A 167 -10.03 27.40 -21.90
CA VAL A 167 -10.52 26.56 -23.00
C VAL A 167 -11.48 27.37 -23.87
N ASP A 168 -11.43 27.14 -25.19
CA ASP A 168 -12.35 27.81 -26.15
C ASP A 168 -13.82 27.53 -25.73
N PRO A 169 -14.62 28.57 -25.48
CA PRO A 169 -16.04 28.42 -25.17
C PRO A 169 -16.82 27.60 -26.19
N ALA A 170 -16.44 27.68 -27.47
CA ALA A 170 -17.11 26.92 -28.54
C ALA A 170 -16.87 25.41 -28.39
N LEU A 171 -15.70 24.97 -27.93
CA LEU A 171 -15.42 23.56 -27.61
C LEU A 171 -16.27 23.08 -26.45
N ILE A 172 -16.40 23.89 -25.38
CA ILE A 172 -17.26 23.56 -24.25
C ILE A 172 -18.71 23.43 -24.67
N ASP A 173 -19.24 24.33 -25.49
CA ASP A 173 -20.61 24.29 -25.99
C ASP A 173 -20.84 23.05 -26.88
N ARG A 174 -19.85 22.65 -27.66
CA ARG A 174 -19.88 21.41 -28.46
C ARG A 174 -19.90 20.17 -27.59
N ILE A 175 -19.13 20.12 -26.46
CA ILE A 175 -19.20 19.01 -25.50
C ILE A 175 -20.60 18.90 -24.89
N TYR A 176 -21.26 20.04 -24.60
CA TYR A 176 -22.63 20.02 -24.07
C TYR A 176 -23.63 19.46 -25.10
N SER A 177 -23.40 19.70 -26.37
CA SER A 177 -24.32 19.32 -27.48
C SER A 177 -24.06 17.89 -28.00
N SER A 178 -22.83 17.41 -27.88
CA SER A 178 -22.42 16.09 -28.38
C SER A 178 -22.75 14.97 -27.38
N LYS A 179 -23.32 13.87 -27.88
CA LYS A 179 -23.54 12.64 -27.13
C LYS A 179 -22.28 11.74 -27.11
N GLU A 180 -21.46 11.84 -28.15
CA GLU A 180 -20.28 10.98 -28.37
C GLU A 180 -18.96 11.63 -27.88
N GLY A 181 -19.07 12.91 -27.46
CA GLY A 181 -17.91 13.70 -27.09
C GLY A 181 -17.25 14.39 -28.28
N ILE A 182 -16.06 14.93 -28.07
CA ILE A 182 -15.25 15.63 -29.08
C ILE A 182 -13.89 14.93 -29.11
N ASP A 183 -13.33 14.73 -30.29
CA ASP A 183 -12.05 14.10 -30.50
C ASP A 183 -10.95 14.80 -29.69
N LEU A 184 -10.06 14.04 -29.06
CA LEU A 184 -8.98 14.54 -28.23
C LEU A 184 -8.06 15.50 -29.01
N SER A 185 -7.87 15.25 -30.31
CA SER A 185 -7.00 16.06 -31.18
C SER A 185 -7.47 17.50 -31.39
N GLU A 186 -8.71 17.83 -31.06
CA GLU A 186 -9.25 19.18 -31.14
C GLU A 186 -8.87 20.06 -29.93
N PHE A 187 -8.27 19.46 -28.92
CA PHE A 187 -7.83 20.14 -27.69
C PHE A 187 -6.32 20.30 -27.69
N ASP A 188 -5.84 21.48 -27.31
CA ASP A 188 -4.42 21.77 -27.12
C ASP A 188 -4.02 21.56 -25.63
N PHE A 189 -3.97 20.29 -25.21
CA PHE A 189 -3.48 19.95 -23.89
C PHE A 189 -1.95 19.95 -23.87
N LYS A 190 -1.35 20.62 -22.89
CA LYS A 190 0.11 20.64 -22.71
C LYS A 190 0.65 19.32 -22.17
N ASP A 191 -0.16 18.63 -21.36
CA ASP A 191 0.20 17.37 -20.72
C ASP A 191 -0.51 16.19 -21.40
N VAL A 192 0.07 15.02 -21.23
CA VAL A 192 -0.50 13.77 -21.74
C VAL A 192 -1.75 13.43 -20.93
N ILE A 193 -2.90 13.37 -21.57
CA ILE A 193 -4.15 12.92 -20.94
C ILE A 193 -4.16 11.39 -20.85
N HIS A 194 -4.35 10.89 -19.66
CA HIS A 194 -4.37 9.45 -19.41
C HIS A 194 -5.74 8.82 -19.65
N PRO A 195 -5.81 7.51 -20.00
CA PRO A 195 -7.07 6.80 -20.14
C PRO A 195 -7.99 6.94 -18.93
N ASN A 196 -9.25 7.32 -19.17
CA ASN A 196 -10.28 7.57 -18.14
C ASN A 196 -10.01 8.76 -17.21
N GLU A 197 -9.04 9.61 -17.54
CA GLU A 197 -8.78 10.82 -16.77
C GLU A 197 -9.99 11.75 -16.78
N CYS A 198 -10.32 12.26 -15.59
CA CYS A 198 -11.42 13.17 -15.36
C CYS A 198 -10.89 14.55 -14.96
N PHE A 199 -11.43 15.59 -15.55
CA PHE A 199 -10.99 16.97 -15.34
C PHE A 199 -12.12 17.98 -15.54
N VAL A 200 -11.85 19.22 -15.19
CA VAL A 200 -12.76 20.35 -15.40
C VAL A 200 -12.21 21.22 -16.51
N LEU A 201 -12.99 21.41 -17.57
CA LEU A 201 -12.69 22.40 -18.61
C LEU A 201 -13.40 23.70 -18.26
N LYS A 202 -12.68 24.81 -18.24
CA LYS A 202 -13.19 26.13 -17.86
C LYS A 202 -12.82 27.17 -18.88
N SER A 203 -13.80 27.93 -19.29
CA SER A 203 -13.63 29.16 -20.06
C SER A 203 -13.96 30.40 -19.21
N ASP A 204 -13.91 31.56 -19.78
CA ASP A 204 -14.38 32.82 -19.20
C ASP A 204 -15.89 32.86 -18.94
N ARG A 205 -16.69 32.03 -19.63
CA ARG A 205 -18.17 32.06 -19.60
C ARG A 205 -18.79 30.81 -18.95
N ASN A 206 -18.20 29.64 -19.18
CA ASN A 206 -18.80 28.37 -18.77
C ASN A 206 -17.72 27.38 -18.34
N SER A 207 -18.17 26.26 -17.74
CA SER A 207 -17.31 25.14 -17.39
C SER A 207 -18.05 23.83 -17.56
N VAL A 208 -17.31 22.75 -17.84
CA VAL A 208 -17.86 21.41 -17.98
C VAL A 208 -17.00 20.39 -17.25
N LEU A 209 -17.65 19.42 -16.61
CA LEU A 209 -16.98 18.22 -16.11
C LEU A 209 -16.79 17.28 -17.29
N ALA A 210 -15.58 16.85 -17.54
CA ALA A 210 -15.21 16.04 -18.68
C ALA A 210 -14.39 14.83 -18.28
N ARG A 211 -14.44 13.80 -19.13
CA ARG A 211 -13.65 12.58 -19.02
C ARG A 211 -13.08 12.23 -20.38
N TYR A 212 -11.83 11.82 -20.44
CA TYR A 212 -11.27 11.18 -21.63
C TYR A 212 -11.71 9.72 -21.73
N ASN A 213 -12.42 9.39 -22.80
CA ASN A 213 -12.81 8.02 -23.12
C ASN A 213 -11.76 7.39 -24.07
N PRO A 214 -10.97 6.42 -23.62
CA PRO A 214 -9.91 5.81 -24.43
C PRO A 214 -10.44 4.92 -25.56
N PHE A 215 -11.69 4.47 -25.49
CA PHE A 215 -12.28 3.60 -26.50
C PHE A 215 -12.76 4.38 -27.75
N THR A 216 -13.19 5.60 -27.54
CA THR A 216 -13.67 6.50 -28.63
C THR A 216 -12.66 7.60 -28.95
N HIS A 217 -11.55 7.69 -28.22
CA HIS A 217 -10.55 8.75 -28.30
C HIS A 217 -11.15 10.15 -28.16
N SER A 218 -12.20 10.29 -27.38
CA SER A 218 -12.96 11.55 -27.26
C SER A 218 -13.06 12.03 -25.82
N ILE A 219 -13.21 13.35 -25.68
CA ILE A 219 -13.54 14.04 -24.43
C ILE A 219 -15.06 14.08 -24.31
N CYS A 220 -15.58 13.35 -23.34
CA CYS A 220 -17.01 13.23 -23.09
C CYS A 220 -17.42 14.06 -21.88
N ARG A 221 -18.65 14.61 -21.94
CA ARG A 221 -19.25 15.29 -20.79
C ARG A 221 -19.58 14.31 -19.68
N VAL A 222 -19.17 14.63 -18.45
CA VAL A 222 -19.63 13.94 -17.25
C VAL A 222 -20.90 14.58 -16.72
N THR A 223 -21.96 13.79 -16.62
CA THR A 223 -23.26 14.25 -16.14
C THR A 223 -23.43 13.96 -14.65
N LYS A 224 -24.12 14.86 -13.92
CA LYS A 224 -24.52 14.60 -12.55
C LYS A 224 -25.67 13.59 -12.53
N GLY A 225 -25.31 12.30 -12.70
CA GLY A 225 -26.27 11.21 -12.63
C GLY A 225 -26.72 10.92 -11.19
N ARG A 226 -27.92 10.31 -11.05
CA ARG A 226 -28.42 9.80 -9.77
C ARG A 226 -28.32 8.27 -9.76
N ASN A 227 -27.65 7.71 -8.76
CA ASN A 227 -27.54 6.26 -8.59
C ASN A 227 -28.23 5.81 -7.32
N TYR A 228 -29.19 4.93 -7.42
CA TYR A 228 -29.96 4.39 -6.31
C TYR A 228 -30.42 5.45 -5.30
N GLY A 229 -30.89 6.59 -5.82
CA GLY A 229 -31.36 7.71 -5.01
C GLY A 229 -30.26 8.66 -4.48
N ILE A 230 -29.00 8.36 -4.69
CA ILE A 230 -27.88 9.20 -4.27
C ILE A 230 -27.43 10.09 -5.43
N GLU A 231 -27.29 11.38 -5.13
CA GLU A 231 -26.79 12.40 -6.07
C GLU A 231 -25.38 12.87 -5.65
N PRO A 232 -24.47 13.10 -6.61
CA PRO A 232 -23.15 13.62 -6.32
C PRO A 232 -23.23 15.08 -5.86
N ARG A 233 -22.49 15.43 -4.81
CA ARG A 233 -22.45 16.78 -4.21
C ARG A 233 -21.34 17.65 -4.78
N ASN A 234 -20.30 17.06 -5.35
CA ASN A 234 -19.15 17.76 -5.93
C ASN A 234 -18.68 17.09 -7.23
N ALA A 235 -17.64 17.66 -7.86
CA ALA A 235 -17.07 17.15 -9.11
C ALA A 235 -16.51 15.74 -8.94
N GLU A 236 -15.74 15.50 -7.86
CA GLU A 236 -15.09 14.22 -7.58
C GLU A 236 -16.11 13.08 -7.46
N GLN A 237 -17.22 13.33 -6.78
CA GLN A 237 -18.30 12.34 -6.68
C GLN A 237 -19.00 12.10 -8.01
N SER A 238 -19.12 13.13 -8.88
CA SER A 238 -19.64 12.98 -10.23
C SER A 238 -18.71 12.14 -11.08
N PHE A 239 -17.41 12.36 -11.01
CA PHE A 239 -16.39 11.56 -11.68
C PHE A 239 -16.39 10.11 -11.19
N ALA A 240 -16.48 9.90 -9.86
CA ALA A 240 -16.58 8.56 -9.30
C ALA A 240 -17.80 7.80 -9.85
N PHE A 241 -18.98 8.42 -9.92
CA PHE A 241 -20.16 7.78 -10.48
C PHE A 241 -20.02 7.50 -11.98
N GLU A 242 -19.43 8.42 -12.74
CA GLU A 242 -19.16 8.22 -14.17
C GLU A 242 -18.32 6.96 -14.41
N ILE A 243 -17.21 6.85 -13.69
CA ILE A 243 -16.29 5.70 -13.80
C ILE A 243 -16.92 4.40 -13.28
N LEU A 244 -17.60 4.44 -12.13
CA LEU A 244 -18.27 3.27 -11.55
C LEU A 244 -19.41 2.72 -12.41
N ASN A 245 -20.03 3.57 -13.21
CA ASN A 245 -21.13 3.18 -14.10
C ASN A 245 -20.65 2.70 -15.48
N ASP A 246 -19.39 2.90 -15.84
CA ASP A 246 -18.88 2.47 -17.14
C ASP A 246 -18.58 0.95 -17.13
N PRO A 247 -19.28 0.15 -17.94
CA PRO A 247 -19.08 -1.31 -17.99
C PRO A 247 -17.71 -1.72 -18.54
N ASN A 248 -17.01 -0.81 -19.22
CA ASN A 248 -15.68 -1.07 -19.76
C ASN A 248 -14.58 -0.93 -18.71
N VAL A 249 -14.83 -0.18 -17.63
CA VAL A 249 -13.89 -0.04 -16.52
C VAL A 249 -14.11 -1.17 -15.51
N LYS A 250 -13.19 -2.14 -15.49
CA LYS A 250 -13.35 -3.39 -14.71
C LYS A 250 -12.91 -3.27 -13.25
N LEU A 251 -12.06 -2.32 -12.92
CA LEU A 251 -11.55 -2.10 -11.57
C LEU A 251 -11.52 -0.61 -11.27
N VAL A 252 -12.13 -0.21 -10.17
CA VAL A 252 -12.15 1.18 -9.69
C VAL A 252 -11.67 1.22 -8.24
N ALA A 253 -10.67 2.02 -7.94
CA ALA A 253 -10.20 2.28 -6.59
C ALA A 253 -10.62 3.70 -6.16
N LEU A 254 -11.38 3.81 -5.05
CA LEU A 254 -11.80 5.08 -4.48
C LEU A 254 -10.92 5.42 -3.27
N THR A 255 -10.11 6.45 -3.38
CA THR A 255 -9.23 6.97 -2.32
C THR A 255 -9.76 8.28 -1.76
N GLY A 256 -9.31 8.69 -0.59
CA GLY A 256 -9.68 9.97 0.02
C GLY A 256 -9.88 9.88 1.54
N LYS A 257 -10.06 11.03 2.18
CA LYS A 257 -10.24 11.15 3.65
C LYS A 257 -11.50 10.42 4.15
N ALA A 258 -11.54 10.13 5.45
CA ALA A 258 -12.74 9.57 6.07
C ALA A 258 -13.94 10.54 5.91
N GLY A 259 -15.15 10.00 5.71
CA GLY A 259 -16.35 10.82 5.56
C GLY A 259 -16.62 11.41 4.17
N THR A 260 -15.75 11.16 3.16
CA THR A 260 -15.93 11.69 1.79
C THR A 260 -16.98 10.94 0.95
N GLY A 261 -17.62 9.90 1.51
CA GLY A 261 -18.70 9.18 0.85
C GLY A 261 -18.27 7.99 -0.03
N LYS A 262 -17.00 7.57 -0.03
CA LYS A 262 -16.48 6.49 -0.90
C LYS A 262 -17.33 5.22 -0.89
N THR A 263 -17.58 4.67 0.29
CA THR A 263 -18.38 3.45 0.46
C THR A 263 -19.84 3.67 0.00
N LEU A 264 -20.40 4.84 0.27
CA LEU A 264 -21.75 5.19 -0.15
C LEU A 264 -21.87 5.24 -1.68
N LEU A 265 -20.91 5.88 -2.36
CA LEU A 265 -20.88 5.97 -3.82
C LEU A 265 -20.71 4.59 -4.46
N ALA A 266 -19.76 3.78 -3.97
CA ALA A 266 -19.52 2.43 -4.47
C ALA A 266 -20.77 1.55 -4.33
N LEU A 267 -21.42 1.60 -3.15
CA LEU A 267 -22.63 0.81 -2.89
C LEU A 267 -23.82 1.31 -3.73
N ALA A 268 -24.01 2.61 -3.86
CA ALA A 268 -25.07 3.20 -4.67
C ALA A 268 -24.93 2.84 -6.15
N ALA A 269 -23.70 2.90 -6.69
CA ALA A 269 -23.42 2.47 -8.06
C ALA A 269 -23.68 0.98 -8.26
N ALA A 270 -23.22 0.13 -7.33
CA ALA A 270 -23.44 -1.31 -7.39
C ALA A 270 -24.93 -1.69 -7.34
N LEU A 271 -25.69 -1.06 -6.43
CA LEU A 271 -27.13 -1.27 -6.32
C LEU A 271 -27.90 -0.75 -7.55
N GLY A 272 -27.44 0.34 -8.14
CA GLY A 272 -28.00 0.86 -9.40
C GLY A 272 -27.82 -0.09 -10.59
N LYS A 273 -26.89 -1.04 -10.50
CA LYS A 273 -26.58 -2.04 -11.55
C LYS A 273 -27.15 -3.45 -11.30
N LEU A 274 -28.05 -3.61 -10.34
CA LEU A 274 -28.66 -4.92 -10.02
C LEU A 274 -29.42 -5.53 -11.20
N THR A 275 -29.86 -4.74 -12.17
CA THR A 275 -30.48 -5.24 -13.39
C THR A 275 -29.47 -5.81 -14.39
N ASP A 276 -28.23 -5.33 -14.34
CA ASP A 276 -27.18 -5.71 -15.28
C ASP A 276 -26.36 -6.90 -14.78
N TYR A 277 -26.36 -7.16 -13.47
CA TYR A 277 -25.55 -8.20 -12.81
C TYR A 277 -26.43 -9.15 -11.97
N LYS A 278 -26.05 -10.41 -11.93
CA LYS A 278 -26.80 -11.43 -11.17
C LYS A 278 -26.74 -11.21 -9.65
N GLN A 279 -25.64 -10.66 -9.16
CA GLN A 279 -25.44 -10.42 -7.72
C GLN A 279 -24.38 -9.35 -7.47
N VAL A 280 -24.46 -8.71 -6.31
CA VAL A 280 -23.44 -7.82 -5.78
C VAL A 280 -22.76 -8.51 -4.60
N LEU A 281 -21.44 -8.65 -4.66
CA LEU A 281 -20.64 -9.20 -3.56
C LEU A 281 -20.03 -8.05 -2.78
N LEU A 282 -20.30 -7.96 -1.48
CA LEU A 282 -19.72 -6.99 -0.58
C LEU A 282 -18.75 -7.69 0.36
N ALA A 283 -17.47 -7.35 0.25
CA ALA A 283 -16.43 -7.82 1.19
C ALA A 283 -15.96 -6.66 2.05
N ARG A 284 -15.94 -6.84 3.35
CA ARG A 284 -15.41 -5.87 4.30
C ARG A 284 -14.44 -6.57 5.24
N PRO A 285 -13.19 -6.09 5.39
CA PRO A 285 -12.31 -6.62 6.41
C PRO A 285 -12.91 -6.32 7.79
N VAL A 286 -12.99 -7.36 8.63
CA VAL A 286 -13.39 -7.21 10.03
C VAL A 286 -12.12 -6.84 10.80
N VAL A 287 -11.99 -5.56 11.14
CA VAL A 287 -10.96 -5.10 12.08
C VAL A 287 -11.59 -5.12 13.46
N ALA A 288 -11.13 -6.01 14.33
CA ALA A 288 -11.53 -6.03 15.72
C ALA A 288 -11.10 -4.72 16.39
N LEU A 289 -12.03 -3.90 16.86
CA LEU A 289 -11.78 -2.66 17.60
C LEU A 289 -11.27 -2.93 19.04
N SER A 290 -11.28 -4.17 19.46
CA SER A 290 -10.68 -4.65 20.70
C SER A 290 -10.09 -6.04 20.43
N ASN A 291 -9.00 -6.41 21.15
CA ASN A 291 -8.36 -7.73 21.07
C ASN A 291 -9.27 -8.92 21.46
N LYS A 292 -10.56 -8.71 21.53
CA LYS A 292 -11.56 -9.79 21.64
C LYS A 292 -12.07 -10.06 20.23
N ASP A 293 -11.78 -11.25 19.73
CA ASP A 293 -12.47 -11.83 18.58
C ASP A 293 -13.96 -11.54 18.73
N ILE A 294 -14.49 -10.67 17.88
CA ILE A 294 -15.91 -10.69 17.60
C ILE A 294 -16.06 -11.98 16.79
N GLY A 295 -16.15 -13.09 17.50
CA GLY A 295 -16.37 -14.39 16.93
C GLY A 295 -17.44 -14.27 15.87
N CYS A 296 -17.29 -15.01 14.81
CA CYS A 296 -18.05 -14.99 13.58
C CYS A 296 -19.56 -14.96 13.86
N LEU A 297 -20.10 -13.80 14.23
CA LEU A 297 -21.54 -13.59 14.50
C LEU A 297 -22.41 -13.88 13.27
N LEU A 298 -21.78 -14.02 12.09
CA LEU A 298 -22.46 -14.36 10.84
C LEU A 298 -22.68 -15.85 10.64
N TYR A 299 -22.03 -16.73 11.45
CA TYR A 299 -22.18 -18.20 11.34
C TYR A 299 -23.00 -18.85 12.45
N THR A 300 -23.42 -18.12 13.50
CA THR A 300 -24.06 -18.70 14.67
C THR A 300 -25.49 -18.21 14.93
N SER A 301 -26.02 -17.28 14.17
CA SER A 301 -27.47 -17.00 14.22
C SER A 301 -28.15 -17.76 13.09
N PRO A 302 -28.95 -18.82 13.40
CA PRO A 302 -29.79 -19.44 12.40
C PRO A 302 -30.72 -18.37 11.81
N SER A 303 -30.84 -18.36 10.50
CA SER A 303 -31.81 -17.50 9.83
C SER A 303 -33.19 -17.69 10.47
N PRO A 304 -33.99 -16.64 10.70
CA PRO A 304 -35.35 -16.79 11.16
C PRO A 304 -36.24 -17.70 10.28
N ARG A 305 -35.75 -18.07 9.10
CA ARG A 305 -36.42 -19.00 8.17
C ARG A 305 -36.09 -20.47 8.41
N ASP A 306 -34.99 -20.76 9.14
CA ASP A 306 -34.58 -22.16 9.38
C ASP A 306 -35.35 -22.81 10.53
N GLY A 307 -36.20 -22.07 11.25
CA GLY A 307 -37.04 -22.54 12.33
C GLY A 307 -38.48 -22.98 11.95
N LEU A 308 -38.83 -22.99 10.65
CA LEU A 308 -40.18 -23.27 10.19
C LEU A 308 -40.32 -24.58 9.38
N LEU A 309 -39.35 -25.49 9.46
CA LEU A 309 -39.43 -26.83 8.87
C LEU A 309 -39.06 -27.89 9.92
N SER A 310 -39.96 -28.11 10.87
CA SER A 310 -40.07 -29.35 11.66
C SER A 310 -41.53 -29.56 11.98
#